data_9693d73ef0facd4f5447597176b4e605
#
_entry.id   9693d73ef0facd4f5447597176b4e605
#
_cell.length_a   1.000
_cell.length_b   1.000
_cell.length_c   1.000
_cell.angle_alpha   90.00
_cell.angle_beta   90.00
_cell.angle_gamma   90.00
#
_symmetry.space_group_name_H-M   'P 1'
#
loop_
_entity.id
_entity.type
_entity.pdbx_description
1 polymer ?
#
loop_
_entity_poly.entity_id
_entity_poly.type
_entity_poly.pdbx_seq_one_letter_code
_entity_poly.pdbx_strand_id
1 'polypeptide(L)'
;VLKERFSQVEKPVLFGEFALSPGGDIQKDYDPEGIEFHNQLWASLLLKSLGTAMHWTWGSYVDKNRLYSEYLPVSRFFAGEDLRRTVSFSNLDAVTERLLILGLRKTDRACLWIKKRDWGFCQANAGKNPLVEKGNTAEIPGLGAGDYQVEFYDTTTGKILEKSTVTAEGETLTLLLPGFSGDLAVKLKPKEKDTLWKSIDFPRPKKSSRTEFLQDGAILSAGGAGFCGEKEEYRFVYQQASGDFRLSAEIRSLTNLGERVAAGLMVRDSLEPESGYIAVLLHPYSKAQVIIRRDGNTEILKEFDAGERPCFGLNRAAGVLTVRLAKQGREWEPVFQIQVSKEKELLVGLTAASSHTITYITAEFHQLRLAKIEEEIL
;
A
#
# COMPACT_ATOMS: atom_id res chain seq x y z
N VAL A 1 -3.16 -17.35 26.10
CA VAL A 1 -2.24 -18.43 25.69
C VAL A 1 -1.62 -18.15 24.32
N LEU A 2 -2.39 -17.95 23.24
CA LEU A 2 -1.82 -17.69 21.89
C LEU A 2 -1.12 -16.35 21.82
N LYS A 3 -1.75 -15.26 22.30
CA LYS A 3 -1.19 -13.91 22.34
C LYS A 3 0.17 -13.88 23.06
N GLU A 4 0.31 -14.51 24.19
CA GLU A 4 1.57 -14.59 24.96
C GLU A 4 2.65 -15.36 24.21
N ARG A 5 2.31 -16.48 23.59
CA ARG A 5 3.26 -17.27 22.81
C ARG A 5 3.76 -16.52 21.57
N PHE A 6 2.89 -15.75 20.89
CA PHE A 6 3.28 -15.00 19.68
C PHE A 6 4.05 -13.73 19.97
N SER A 7 3.81 -13.05 21.10
CA SER A 7 4.57 -11.86 21.49
C SER A 7 6.05 -12.11 21.73
N GLN A 8 6.42 -13.36 21.99
CA GLN A 8 7.81 -13.79 22.27
C GLN A 8 8.55 -14.28 21.01
N VAL A 9 7.86 -14.41 19.87
CA VAL A 9 8.45 -14.93 18.63
C VAL A 9 8.75 -13.80 17.67
N GLU A 10 10.03 -13.53 17.41
CA GLU A 10 10.47 -12.52 16.44
C GLU A 10 10.34 -12.98 14.97
N LYS A 11 10.14 -14.28 14.75
CA LYS A 11 9.98 -14.86 13.41
C LYS A 11 8.52 -14.82 12.95
N PRO A 12 8.28 -14.82 11.64
CA PRO A 12 6.93 -15.00 11.09
C PRO A 12 6.32 -16.33 11.60
N VAL A 13 5.06 -16.25 12.02
CA VAL A 13 4.31 -17.41 12.56
C VAL A 13 3.13 -17.70 11.64
N LEU A 14 2.91 -18.96 11.34
CA LEU A 14 1.72 -19.44 10.64
C LEU A 14 0.97 -20.41 11.56
N PHE A 15 -0.32 -20.15 11.76
CA PHE A 15 -1.21 -21.17 12.29
C PHE A 15 -1.42 -22.23 11.23
N GLY A 16 -0.96 -23.46 11.48
CA GLY A 16 -1.12 -24.55 10.53
C GLY A 16 -2.56 -25.01 10.43
N GLU A 17 -3.19 -25.20 11.58
CA GLU A 17 -4.55 -25.76 11.68
C GLU A 17 -5.31 -25.20 12.89
N PHE A 18 -6.64 -25.22 12.79
CA PHE A 18 -7.53 -24.88 13.90
C PHE A 18 -8.82 -25.72 13.85
N ALA A 19 -9.48 -25.85 15.01
CA ALA A 19 -10.80 -26.46 15.20
C ALA A 19 -11.38 -26.07 16.56
N LEU A 20 -12.67 -26.29 16.80
CA LEU A 20 -13.31 -26.09 18.10
C LEU A 20 -12.95 -27.16 19.12
N SER A 21 -12.52 -28.34 18.68
CA SER A 21 -12.09 -29.43 19.54
C SER A 21 -10.86 -30.11 18.96
N PRO A 22 -10.07 -30.84 19.77
CA PRO A 22 -8.89 -31.57 19.29
C PRO A 22 -9.19 -32.59 18.17
N GLY A 23 -10.38 -33.16 18.12
CA GLY A 23 -10.79 -34.08 17.06
C GLY A 23 -11.50 -33.41 15.88
N GLY A 24 -11.85 -32.12 15.99
CA GLY A 24 -12.57 -31.36 14.96
C GLY A 24 -14.03 -31.82 14.74
N ASP A 25 -14.45 -32.92 15.34
CA ASP A 25 -15.75 -33.55 15.05
C ASP A 25 -16.95 -32.74 15.56
N ILE A 26 -16.80 -31.97 16.62
CA ILE A 26 -17.87 -31.17 17.19
C ILE A 26 -18.31 -30.10 16.19
N GLN A 27 -17.41 -29.49 15.46
CA GLN A 27 -17.74 -28.35 14.61
C GLN A 27 -18.66 -28.72 13.45
N LYS A 28 -18.50 -29.89 12.85
CA LYS A 28 -19.35 -30.34 11.71
C LYS A 28 -20.83 -30.49 12.08
N ASP A 29 -21.12 -30.79 13.36
CA ASP A 29 -22.48 -31.05 13.82
C ASP A 29 -23.10 -29.81 14.48
N TYR A 30 -22.28 -28.92 15.06
CA TYR A 30 -22.75 -27.76 15.83
C TYR A 30 -22.59 -26.42 15.10
N ASP A 31 -21.78 -26.35 14.04
CA ASP A 31 -21.56 -25.12 13.27
C ASP A 31 -21.68 -25.38 11.75
N PRO A 32 -22.82 -25.91 11.26
CA PRO A 32 -22.97 -26.22 9.84
C PRO A 32 -22.97 -24.98 8.96
N GLU A 33 -23.29 -23.81 9.49
CA GLU A 33 -23.28 -22.52 8.79
C GLU A 33 -21.89 -21.86 8.79
N GLY A 34 -20.92 -22.39 9.52
CA GLY A 34 -19.55 -21.90 9.51
C GLY A 34 -19.29 -20.63 10.30
N ILE A 35 -20.13 -20.30 11.30
CA ILE A 35 -20.00 -19.06 12.10
C ILE A 35 -18.66 -19.01 12.85
N GLU A 36 -18.26 -20.10 13.50
CA GLU A 36 -16.96 -20.15 14.19
C GLU A 36 -15.80 -20.32 13.19
N PHE A 37 -16.03 -20.99 12.07
CA PHE A 37 -15.07 -21.05 10.99
C PHE A 37 -14.75 -19.64 10.48
N HIS A 38 -15.78 -18.82 10.19
CA HIS A 38 -15.65 -17.41 9.87
C HIS A 38 -14.84 -16.64 10.93
N ASN A 39 -15.23 -16.77 12.21
CA ASN A 39 -14.54 -16.11 13.32
C ASN A 39 -13.04 -16.48 13.37
N GLN A 40 -12.73 -17.76 13.16
CA GLN A 40 -11.34 -18.27 13.20
C GLN A 40 -10.49 -17.74 12.05
N LEU A 41 -11.08 -17.60 10.84
CA LEU A 41 -10.40 -17.01 9.68
C LEU A 41 -10.01 -15.53 9.94
N TRP A 42 -10.96 -14.73 10.44
CA TRP A 42 -10.71 -13.32 10.75
C TRP A 42 -9.72 -13.16 11.91
N ALA A 43 -9.92 -13.88 13.00
CA ALA A 43 -9.07 -13.79 14.18
C ALA A 43 -7.62 -14.18 13.90
N SER A 44 -7.37 -15.24 13.11
CA SER A 44 -6.02 -15.74 12.87
C SER A 44 -5.11 -14.68 12.22
N LEU A 45 -5.58 -13.96 11.21
CA LEU A 45 -4.82 -12.91 10.54
C LEU A 45 -4.55 -11.71 11.46
N LEU A 46 -5.55 -11.29 12.24
CA LEU A 46 -5.40 -10.14 13.14
C LEU A 46 -4.61 -10.46 14.42
N LEU A 47 -4.34 -11.72 14.67
CA LEU A 47 -3.36 -12.19 15.65
C LEU A 47 -1.94 -12.37 15.07
N LYS A 48 -1.65 -11.75 13.91
CA LYS A 48 -0.33 -11.76 13.25
C LYS A 48 0.07 -13.10 12.62
N SER A 49 -0.86 -13.99 12.30
CA SER A 49 -0.53 -15.13 11.45
C SER A 49 -0.19 -14.69 10.03
N LEU A 50 0.75 -15.37 9.39
CA LEU A 50 1.12 -15.12 7.97
C LEU A 50 -0.01 -15.38 6.98
N GLY A 51 -1.04 -16.09 7.42
CA GLY A 51 -2.23 -16.41 6.63
C GLY A 51 -3.29 -17.01 7.54
N THR A 52 -4.46 -17.31 6.96
CA THR A 52 -5.48 -18.08 7.67
C THR A 52 -5.04 -19.55 7.78
N ALA A 53 -5.23 -20.13 8.94
CA ALA A 53 -5.01 -21.57 9.10
C ALA A 53 -6.06 -22.37 8.31
N MET A 54 -5.73 -23.60 7.94
CA MET A 54 -6.70 -24.55 7.40
C MET A 54 -7.49 -25.19 8.57
N HIS A 55 -8.78 -25.44 8.35
CA HIS A 55 -9.56 -26.15 9.32
C HIS A 55 -9.12 -27.63 9.38
N TRP A 56 -8.92 -28.18 10.58
CA TRP A 56 -8.45 -29.56 10.80
C TRP A 56 -9.29 -30.60 10.04
N THR A 57 -10.60 -30.46 10.06
CA THR A 57 -11.55 -31.36 9.38
C THR A 57 -12.09 -30.74 8.09
N TRP A 58 -11.20 -30.24 7.23
CA TRP A 58 -11.61 -29.56 6.00
C TRP A 58 -12.50 -30.42 5.09
N GLY A 59 -12.21 -31.72 4.92
CA GLY A 59 -12.98 -32.62 4.07
C GLY A 59 -14.37 -32.95 4.63
N SER A 60 -14.48 -33.22 5.91
CA SER A 60 -15.74 -33.63 6.56
C SER A 60 -16.57 -32.47 7.07
N TYR A 61 -16.02 -31.25 7.13
CA TYR A 61 -16.72 -30.05 7.59
C TYR A 61 -16.76 -28.96 6.51
N VAL A 62 -15.63 -28.38 6.13
CA VAL A 62 -15.57 -27.24 5.21
C VAL A 62 -16.09 -27.63 3.81
N ASP A 63 -15.62 -28.74 3.27
CA ASP A 63 -16.04 -29.24 1.96
C ASP A 63 -17.51 -29.70 1.97
N LYS A 64 -17.88 -30.50 2.94
CA LYS A 64 -19.24 -31.00 3.10
C LYS A 64 -20.28 -29.89 3.19
N ASN A 65 -19.99 -28.82 3.93
CA ASN A 65 -20.88 -27.67 4.13
C ASN A 65 -20.63 -26.54 3.12
N ARG A 66 -19.72 -26.72 2.14
CA ARG A 66 -19.38 -25.74 1.09
C ARG A 66 -18.92 -24.37 1.63
N LEU A 67 -18.14 -24.36 2.71
CA LEU A 67 -17.72 -23.16 3.42
C LEU A 67 -16.51 -22.45 2.80
N TYR A 68 -16.01 -22.87 1.64
CA TYR A 68 -14.86 -22.22 0.98
C TYR A 68 -15.10 -20.75 0.64
N SER A 69 -16.37 -20.34 0.47
CA SER A 69 -16.73 -18.94 0.26
C SER A 69 -16.30 -18.01 1.39
N GLU A 70 -16.13 -18.52 2.62
CA GLU A 70 -15.72 -17.76 3.81
C GLU A 70 -14.30 -17.19 3.71
N TYR A 71 -13.45 -17.76 2.85
CA TYR A 71 -12.12 -17.20 2.58
C TYR A 71 -12.15 -15.92 1.74
N LEU A 72 -13.18 -15.73 0.91
CA LEU A 72 -13.24 -14.63 -0.05
C LEU A 72 -13.34 -13.25 0.60
N PRO A 73 -14.18 -13.01 1.62
CA PRO A 73 -14.25 -11.73 2.33
C PRO A 73 -12.92 -11.34 2.97
N VAL A 74 -12.28 -12.29 3.63
CA VAL A 74 -10.96 -12.09 4.27
C VAL A 74 -9.91 -11.74 3.23
N SER A 75 -9.87 -12.49 2.11
CA SER A 75 -8.96 -12.22 1.00
C SER A 75 -9.18 -10.83 0.39
N ARG A 76 -10.43 -10.40 0.20
CA ARG A 76 -10.77 -9.07 -0.30
C ARG A 76 -10.35 -7.97 0.67
N PHE A 77 -10.60 -8.15 1.95
CA PHE A 77 -10.24 -7.18 2.98
C PHE A 77 -8.73 -6.96 3.05
N PHE A 78 -7.92 -8.02 3.02
CA PHE A 78 -6.45 -7.90 3.08
C PHE A 78 -5.77 -7.72 1.72
N ALA A 79 -6.53 -7.67 0.61
CA ALA A 79 -5.96 -7.46 -0.72
C ALA A 79 -5.16 -6.16 -0.78
N GLY A 80 -3.88 -6.26 -1.16
CA GLY A 80 -2.97 -5.13 -1.28
C GLY A 80 -2.43 -4.58 0.04
N GLU A 81 -2.74 -5.18 1.19
CA GLU A 81 -2.18 -4.77 2.47
C GLU A 81 -0.80 -5.42 2.71
N ASP A 82 0.16 -4.61 3.13
CA ASP A 82 1.44 -5.08 3.62
C ASP A 82 1.40 -5.24 5.14
N LEU A 83 1.28 -6.48 5.60
CA LEU A 83 1.21 -6.81 7.03
C LEU A 83 2.58 -6.93 7.71
N ARG A 84 3.68 -6.74 6.99
CA ARG A 84 5.03 -6.75 7.58
C ARG A 84 5.18 -5.57 8.55
N ARG A 85 5.88 -5.81 9.66
CA ARG A 85 6.14 -4.79 10.69
C ARG A 85 4.88 -4.20 11.34
N THR A 86 3.74 -4.87 11.24
CA THR A 86 2.55 -4.48 11.99
C THR A 86 2.69 -4.81 13.46
N VAL A 87 2.03 -4.03 14.31
CA VAL A 87 1.87 -4.28 15.74
C VAL A 87 0.43 -4.72 15.99
N SER A 88 0.24 -5.85 16.67
CA SER A 88 -1.10 -6.31 17.06
C SER A 88 -1.58 -5.58 18.32
N PHE A 89 -2.87 -5.31 18.37
CA PHE A 89 -3.56 -4.82 19.56
C PHE A 89 -4.91 -5.53 19.73
N SER A 90 -5.41 -5.61 20.94
CA SER A 90 -6.69 -6.26 21.22
C SER A 90 -7.19 -5.91 22.61
N ASN A 91 -8.50 -6.08 22.83
CA ASN A 91 -9.14 -6.05 24.13
C ASN A 91 -9.54 -7.47 24.62
N LEU A 92 -8.76 -8.48 24.25
CA LEU A 92 -9.05 -9.88 24.64
C LEU A 92 -9.24 -10.07 26.15
N ASP A 93 -8.44 -9.34 26.93
CA ASP A 93 -8.42 -9.45 28.39
C ASP A 93 -9.62 -8.71 29.06
N ALA A 94 -10.29 -7.83 28.33
CA ALA A 94 -11.46 -7.09 28.81
C ALA A 94 -12.76 -7.89 28.59
N VAL A 95 -12.90 -9.02 29.30
CA VAL A 95 -13.97 -10.01 29.10
C VAL A 95 -15.39 -9.47 29.38
N THR A 96 -15.49 -8.39 30.16
CA THR A 96 -16.76 -7.73 30.47
C THR A 96 -17.26 -6.80 29.37
N GLU A 97 -16.41 -6.43 28.41
CA GLU A 97 -16.82 -5.61 27.29
C GLU A 97 -17.70 -6.41 26.32
N ARG A 98 -18.68 -5.72 25.72
CA ARG A 98 -19.63 -6.32 24.77
C ARG A 98 -18.97 -6.70 23.43
N LEU A 99 -17.97 -5.96 23.03
CA LEU A 99 -17.27 -6.14 21.76
C LEU A 99 -15.87 -6.72 22.00
N LEU A 100 -15.50 -7.69 21.19
CA LEU A 100 -14.14 -8.14 21.00
C LEU A 100 -13.52 -7.32 19.87
N ILE A 101 -12.34 -6.76 20.10
CA ILE A 101 -11.58 -6.00 19.10
C ILE A 101 -10.23 -6.68 18.91
N LEU A 102 -9.93 -7.07 17.68
CA LEU A 102 -8.62 -7.52 17.26
C LEU A 102 -8.11 -6.60 16.15
N GLY A 103 -6.87 -6.16 16.20
CA GLY A 103 -6.32 -5.25 15.22
C GLY A 103 -4.82 -5.41 14.96
N LEU A 104 -4.44 -5.05 13.76
CA LEU A 104 -3.06 -4.84 13.32
C LEU A 104 -2.89 -3.38 12.92
N ARG A 105 -1.81 -2.75 13.35
CA ARG A 105 -1.51 -1.36 12.98
C ARG A 105 -0.05 -1.14 12.59
N LYS A 106 0.16 -0.11 11.80
CA LYS A 106 1.41 0.65 11.65
C LYS A 106 1.16 2.05 12.21
N THR A 107 2.12 2.95 12.09
CA THR A 107 1.95 4.35 12.49
C THR A 107 0.95 5.12 11.63
N ASP A 108 0.73 4.66 10.40
CA ASP A 108 -0.07 5.33 9.37
C ASP A 108 -1.31 4.55 8.91
N ARG A 109 -1.57 3.37 9.46
CA ARG A 109 -2.73 2.54 9.06
C ARG A 109 -3.11 1.51 10.11
N ALA A 110 -4.36 1.06 10.06
CA ALA A 110 -4.84 -0.04 10.89
C ALA A 110 -5.87 -0.90 10.15
N CYS A 111 -5.89 -2.19 10.50
CA CYS A 111 -6.92 -3.15 10.13
C CYS A 111 -7.48 -3.77 11.40
N LEU A 112 -8.80 -3.75 11.57
CA LEU A 112 -9.48 -4.27 12.73
C LEU A 112 -10.58 -5.26 12.33
N TRP A 113 -10.85 -6.20 13.21
CA TRP A 113 -12.08 -6.98 13.23
C TRP A 113 -12.72 -6.82 14.61
N ILE A 114 -14.01 -6.52 14.60
CA ILE A 114 -14.82 -6.18 15.76
C ILE A 114 -16.00 -7.13 15.78
N LYS A 115 -16.15 -7.88 16.85
CA LYS A 115 -17.18 -8.92 16.99
C LYS A 115 -17.95 -8.75 18.28
N LYS A 116 -19.24 -9.02 18.24
CA LYS A 116 -20.06 -9.17 19.44
C LYS A 116 -19.64 -10.42 20.20
N ARG A 117 -19.29 -10.28 21.48
CA ARG A 117 -18.88 -11.43 22.32
C ARG A 117 -20.01 -12.40 22.59
N ASP A 118 -21.25 -11.91 22.64
CA ASP A 118 -22.46 -12.69 22.88
C ASP A 118 -23.06 -13.33 21.61
N TRP A 119 -22.37 -13.22 20.45
CA TRP A 119 -22.78 -13.84 19.20
C TRP A 119 -21.83 -14.93 18.75
N GLY A 120 -22.35 -16.08 18.43
CA GLY A 120 -21.63 -17.25 17.91
C GLY A 120 -22.59 -18.37 17.52
N PHE A 121 -22.06 -19.52 17.14
CA PHE A 121 -22.86 -20.66 16.68
C PHE A 121 -23.88 -21.15 17.72
N CYS A 122 -23.59 -21.04 19.02
CA CYS A 122 -24.53 -21.44 20.07
C CYS A 122 -25.81 -20.60 20.02
N GLN A 123 -25.71 -19.31 19.77
CA GLN A 123 -26.87 -18.40 19.65
C GLN A 123 -27.63 -18.70 18.37
N ALA A 124 -26.94 -18.91 17.25
CA ALA A 124 -27.56 -19.27 15.98
C ALA A 124 -28.32 -20.59 16.07
N ASN A 125 -27.74 -21.63 16.67
CA ASN A 125 -28.40 -22.91 16.91
C ASN A 125 -29.62 -22.83 17.84
N ALA A 126 -29.64 -21.81 18.70
CA ALA A 126 -30.81 -21.48 19.50
C ALA A 126 -31.88 -20.65 18.77
N GLY A 127 -31.76 -20.49 17.46
CA GLY A 127 -32.66 -19.74 16.59
C GLY A 127 -32.61 -18.22 16.80
N LYS A 128 -31.53 -17.69 17.41
CA LYS A 128 -31.34 -16.25 17.61
C LYS A 128 -30.69 -15.64 16.40
N ASN A 129 -30.97 -14.37 16.14
CA ASN A 129 -30.25 -13.52 15.19
C ASN A 129 -29.41 -12.49 15.93
N PRO A 130 -28.25 -12.08 15.39
CA PRO A 130 -27.47 -11.04 16.01
C PRO A 130 -28.22 -9.71 15.95
N LEU A 131 -28.39 -9.06 17.10
CA LEU A 131 -28.96 -7.72 17.16
C LEU A 131 -28.01 -6.69 16.59
N VAL A 132 -28.55 -5.66 15.96
CA VAL A 132 -27.76 -4.54 15.46
C VAL A 132 -27.20 -3.73 16.62
N GLU A 133 -25.88 -3.59 16.68
CA GLU A 133 -25.19 -2.70 17.62
C GLU A 133 -25.06 -1.31 17.02
N LYS A 134 -25.33 -0.28 17.83
CA LYS A 134 -25.19 1.14 17.44
C LYS A 134 -24.55 1.94 18.56
N GLY A 135 -23.86 3.02 18.20
CA GLY A 135 -23.26 3.96 19.14
C GLY A 135 -22.05 3.42 19.90
N ASN A 136 -21.45 2.34 19.42
CA ASN A 136 -20.23 1.79 20.00
C ASN A 136 -18.99 2.47 19.41
N THR A 137 -17.88 2.39 20.15
CA THR A 137 -16.57 2.88 19.73
C THR A 137 -15.52 1.77 19.77
N ALA A 138 -14.45 1.97 19.01
CA ALA A 138 -13.24 1.14 19.05
C ALA A 138 -12.02 2.02 19.34
N GLU A 139 -11.20 1.60 20.29
CA GLU A 139 -9.94 2.27 20.62
C GLU A 139 -8.81 1.70 19.75
N ILE A 140 -8.10 2.58 19.04
CA ILE A 140 -6.99 2.24 18.15
C ILE A 140 -5.74 2.95 18.66
N PRO A 141 -4.84 2.25 19.36
CA PRO A 141 -3.64 2.87 19.92
C PRO A 141 -2.57 3.10 18.88
N GLY A 142 -1.76 4.16 19.03
CA GLY A 142 -0.49 4.37 18.36
C GLY A 142 -0.58 4.59 16.85
N LEU A 143 -1.67 5.18 16.36
CA LEU A 143 -1.68 5.83 15.06
C LEU A 143 -0.96 7.19 15.15
N GLY A 144 -0.24 7.57 14.09
CA GLY A 144 0.33 8.91 13.98
C GLY A 144 -0.76 9.97 13.82
N ALA A 145 -0.44 11.21 14.21
CA ALA A 145 -1.37 12.33 14.01
C ALA A 145 -1.64 12.56 12.51
N GLY A 146 -2.88 12.82 12.15
CA GLY A 146 -3.29 13.08 10.76
C GLY A 146 -4.71 12.64 10.46
N ASP A 147 -5.13 12.92 9.22
CA ASP A 147 -6.44 12.52 8.72
C ASP A 147 -6.40 11.13 8.11
N TYR A 148 -7.38 10.32 8.46
CA TYR A 148 -7.53 8.94 7.98
C TYR A 148 -8.85 8.76 7.24
N GLN A 149 -8.80 8.09 6.10
CA GLN A 149 -9.97 7.48 5.49
C GLN A 149 -10.27 6.19 6.22
N VAL A 150 -11.52 6.02 6.64
CA VAL A 150 -12.02 4.83 7.29
C VAL A 150 -12.95 4.10 6.33
N GLU A 151 -12.74 2.81 6.17
CA GLU A 151 -13.59 1.93 5.37
C GLU A 151 -14.15 0.84 6.29
N PHE A 152 -15.48 0.73 6.36
CA PHE A 152 -16.19 -0.30 7.10
C PHE A 152 -16.61 -1.40 6.13
N TYR A 153 -16.32 -2.65 6.48
CA TYR A 153 -16.54 -3.79 5.60
C TYR A 153 -17.53 -4.78 6.19
N ASP A 154 -18.41 -5.27 5.36
CA ASP A 154 -19.19 -6.48 5.59
C ASP A 154 -18.26 -7.69 5.59
N THR A 155 -18.19 -8.40 6.70
CA THR A 155 -17.30 -9.53 6.91
C THR A 155 -17.72 -10.78 6.16
N THR A 156 -18.97 -10.88 5.73
CA THR A 156 -19.52 -12.00 4.97
C THR A 156 -19.23 -11.87 3.47
N THR A 157 -19.27 -10.65 2.95
CA THR A 157 -19.08 -10.41 1.51
C THR A 157 -17.73 -9.79 1.15
N GLY A 158 -17.05 -9.18 2.13
CA GLY A 158 -15.83 -8.40 1.92
C GLY A 158 -16.07 -7.10 1.15
N LYS A 159 -17.31 -6.60 1.10
CA LYS A 159 -17.66 -5.34 0.45
C LYS A 159 -17.60 -4.19 1.46
N ILE A 160 -17.27 -3.01 0.96
CA ILE A 160 -17.34 -1.79 1.76
C ILE A 160 -18.81 -1.41 1.98
N LEU A 161 -19.20 -1.28 3.24
CA LEU A 161 -20.53 -0.82 3.67
C LEU A 161 -20.60 0.70 3.69
N GLU A 162 -19.57 1.33 4.28
CA GLU A 162 -19.52 2.77 4.52
C GLU A 162 -18.08 3.26 4.46
N LYS A 163 -17.91 4.54 4.11
CA LYS A 163 -16.64 5.27 4.21
C LYS A 163 -16.83 6.53 5.02
N SER A 164 -15.88 6.83 5.88
CA SER A 164 -15.82 8.07 6.63
C SER A 164 -14.42 8.63 6.70
N THR A 165 -14.24 9.76 7.38
CA THR A 165 -12.94 10.35 7.65
C THR A 165 -12.86 10.64 9.14
N VAL A 166 -11.68 10.43 9.72
CA VAL A 166 -11.40 10.74 11.11
C VAL A 166 -10.02 11.35 11.25
N THR A 167 -9.84 12.28 12.18
CA THR A 167 -8.54 12.87 12.52
C THR A 167 -8.01 12.22 13.80
N ALA A 168 -6.78 11.70 13.76
CA ALA A 168 -6.05 11.25 14.94
C ALA A 168 -5.19 12.40 15.46
N GLU A 169 -5.35 12.78 16.73
CA GLU A 169 -4.63 13.90 17.35
C GLU A 169 -3.73 13.46 18.51
N GLY A 170 -3.91 12.23 19.02
CA GLY A 170 -3.24 11.72 20.22
C GLY A 170 -2.68 10.31 20.04
N GLU A 171 -2.29 9.70 21.17
CA GLU A 171 -1.75 8.33 21.19
C GLU A 171 -2.80 7.26 20.88
N THR A 172 -4.08 7.55 21.09
CA THR A 172 -5.19 6.62 20.87
C THR A 172 -6.30 7.33 20.11
N LEU A 173 -6.75 6.73 19.03
CA LEU A 173 -7.91 7.17 18.26
C LEU A 173 -9.14 6.43 18.76
N THR A 174 -10.16 7.18 19.19
CA THR A 174 -11.51 6.63 19.45
C THR A 174 -12.33 6.71 18.17
N LEU A 175 -12.63 5.56 17.58
CA LEU A 175 -13.41 5.45 16.34
C LEU A 175 -14.87 5.12 16.65
N LEU A 176 -15.80 5.98 16.21
CA LEU A 176 -17.24 5.67 16.25
C LEU A 176 -17.57 4.61 15.19
N LEU A 177 -18.28 3.57 15.58
CA LEU A 177 -18.67 2.46 14.71
C LEU A 177 -20.05 2.70 14.12
N PRO A 178 -20.30 2.35 12.84
CA PRO A 178 -21.65 2.30 12.28
C PRO A 178 -22.48 1.20 12.97
N GLY A 179 -23.76 1.15 12.71
CA GLY A 179 -24.59 0.03 13.14
C GLY A 179 -24.21 -1.25 12.41
N PHE A 180 -23.91 -2.32 13.14
CA PHE A 180 -23.55 -3.61 12.56
C PHE A 180 -24.20 -4.77 13.32
N SER A 181 -24.27 -5.94 12.68
CA SER A 181 -24.86 -7.16 13.20
C SER A 181 -23.83 -8.28 13.20
N GLY A 182 -23.58 -8.90 14.35
CA GLY A 182 -22.59 -9.97 14.49
C GLY A 182 -21.17 -9.45 14.59
N ASP A 183 -20.58 -9.06 13.47
CA ASP A 183 -19.23 -8.53 13.40
C ASP A 183 -19.04 -7.50 12.26
N LEU A 184 -17.88 -6.84 12.25
CA LEU A 184 -17.55 -5.75 11.36
C LEU A 184 -16.02 -5.73 11.15
N ALA A 185 -15.55 -5.51 9.93
CA ALA A 185 -14.15 -5.23 9.70
C ALA A 185 -13.94 -3.76 9.33
N VAL A 186 -12.81 -3.20 9.77
CA VAL A 186 -12.50 -1.77 9.61
C VAL A 186 -11.08 -1.61 9.11
N LYS A 187 -10.90 -0.76 8.12
CA LYS A 187 -9.59 -0.37 7.60
C LYS A 187 -9.43 1.14 7.71
N LEU A 188 -8.31 1.55 8.31
CA LEU A 188 -7.87 2.94 8.33
C LEU A 188 -6.62 3.07 7.47
N LYS A 189 -6.61 4.06 6.62
CA LYS A 189 -5.45 4.45 5.80
C LYS A 189 -5.35 5.98 5.78
N PRO A 190 -4.16 6.56 5.60
CA PRO A 190 -4.05 7.99 5.45
C PRO A 190 -5.08 8.50 4.43
N LYS A 191 -5.78 9.57 4.77
CA LYS A 191 -6.63 10.24 3.79
C LYS A 191 -5.75 10.70 2.66
N GLU A 192 -6.02 10.22 1.46
CA GLU A 192 -5.34 10.75 0.27
C GLU A 192 -5.60 12.27 0.27
N LYS A 193 -4.53 13.06 0.40
CA LYS A 193 -4.63 14.49 0.16
C LYS A 193 -5.11 14.63 -1.28
N ASP A 194 -5.99 15.59 -1.56
CA ASP A 194 -6.27 16.01 -2.92
C ASP A 194 -4.94 16.39 -3.58
N THR A 195 -4.32 15.38 -4.17
CA THR A 195 -3.01 15.55 -4.78
C THR A 195 -3.22 15.89 -6.25
N LEU A 196 -2.53 16.92 -6.69
CA LEU A 196 -2.43 17.22 -8.12
C LEU A 196 -1.68 16.13 -8.90
N TRP A 197 -1.03 15.20 -8.17
CA TRP A 197 -0.29 14.09 -8.77
C TRP A 197 -1.24 12.99 -9.24
N LYS A 198 -1.14 12.66 -10.53
CA LYS A 198 -1.82 11.52 -11.15
C LYS A 198 -0.86 10.35 -11.28
N SER A 199 -1.38 9.15 -11.49
CA SER A 199 -0.52 7.98 -11.66
C SER A 199 -1.07 7.02 -12.72
N ILE A 200 -0.15 6.44 -13.51
CA ILE A 200 -0.46 5.50 -14.59
C ILE A 200 0.61 4.42 -14.68
N ASP A 201 0.24 3.26 -15.18
CA ASP A 201 1.16 2.18 -15.57
C ASP A 201 1.26 2.13 -17.09
N PHE A 202 2.49 2.06 -17.63
CA PHE A 202 2.77 1.99 -19.07
C PHE A 202 3.27 0.59 -19.48
N PRO A 203 2.75 0.01 -20.60
CA PRO A 203 1.37 0.22 -21.05
C PRO A 203 0.42 -0.35 -20.02
N ARG A 204 -0.24 -1.18 -19.79
CA ARG A 204 -0.94 -1.76 -18.66
C ARG A 204 -0.22 -3.05 -18.25
N PRO A 205 0.56 -3.08 -17.19
CA PRO A 205 1.22 -4.29 -16.73
C PRO A 205 0.19 -5.36 -16.34
N LYS A 206 0.59 -6.62 -16.39
CA LYS A 206 -0.26 -7.76 -15.99
C LYS A 206 -0.75 -7.69 -14.54
N LYS A 207 -0.05 -6.93 -13.72
CA LYS A 207 -0.42 -6.59 -12.34
C LYS A 207 -0.38 -5.08 -12.18
N SER A 208 -1.36 -4.52 -11.47
CA SER A 208 -1.44 -3.09 -11.17
C SER A 208 -0.36 -2.69 -10.18
N SER A 209 0.45 -1.69 -10.52
CA SER A 209 1.35 -1.03 -9.59
C SER A 209 0.53 -0.17 -8.60
N ARG A 210 1.14 0.23 -7.50
CA ARG A 210 0.52 1.06 -6.46
C ARG A 210 1.37 2.29 -6.18
N THR A 211 0.72 3.41 -5.94
CA THR A 211 1.34 4.63 -5.40
C THR A 211 0.70 4.95 -4.06
N GLU A 212 1.52 5.20 -3.07
CA GLU A 212 1.11 5.70 -1.76
C GLU A 212 1.75 7.06 -1.56
N PHE A 213 0.92 8.13 -1.45
CA PHE A 213 1.41 9.48 -1.24
C PHE A 213 1.71 9.72 0.23
N LEU A 214 2.91 10.20 0.51
CA LEU A 214 3.38 10.64 1.82
C LEU A 214 3.12 12.14 2.02
N GLN A 215 3.47 12.67 3.18
CA GLN A 215 3.36 14.10 3.43
C GLN A 215 4.27 14.92 2.52
N ASP A 216 5.47 14.42 2.21
CA ASP A 216 6.51 15.09 1.44
C ASP A 216 7.02 14.25 0.25
N GLY A 217 6.29 13.20 -0.16
CA GLY A 217 6.78 12.30 -1.19
C GLY A 217 5.79 11.22 -1.59
N ALA A 218 6.32 10.08 -2.04
CA ALA A 218 5.51 8.92 -2.41
C ALA A 218 6.31 7.61 -2.32
N ILE A 219 5.60 6.51 -2.07
CA ILE A 219 6.11 5.14 -2.20
C ILE A 219 5.48 4.53 -3.45
N LEU A 220 6.32 4.12 -4.40
CA LEU A 220 5.91 3.43 -5.60
C LEU A 220 6.20 1.94 -5.47
N SER A 221 5.14 1.11 -5.45
CA SER A 221 5.26 -0.32 -5.68
C SER A 221 5.06 -0.57 -7.17
N ALA A 222 6.14 -0.81 -7.91
CA ALA A 222 6.14 -0.84 -9.36
C ALA A 222 6.61 -2.19 -9.91
N GLY A 223 5.85 -2.73 -10.86
CA GLY A 223 6.24 -3.83 -11.73
C GLY A 223 6.70 -3.32 -13.10
N GLY A 224 6.90 -4.25 -14.03
CA GLY A 224 7.12 -3.95 -15.44
C GLY A 224 8.56 -4.18 -15.94
N ALA A 225 8.69 -4.36 -17.26
CA ALA A 225 9.95 -4.74 -17.91
C ALA A 225 11.02 -3.63 -17.92
N GLY A 226 10.65 -2.37 -17.62
CA GLY A 226 11.61 -1.26 -17.56
C GLY A 226 11.45 -0.22 -18.65
N PHE A 227 12.51 0.56 -18.84
CA PHE A 227 12.54 1.75 -19.69
C PHE A 227 13.21 1.53 -21.05
N CYS A 228 13.73 0.33 -21.31
CA CYS A 228 14.47 -0.01 -22.52
C CYS A 228 13.76 -1.12 -23.29
N GLY A 229 13.78 -1.06 -24.63
CA GLY A 229 13.24 -2.07 -25.53
C GLY A 229 11.98 -1.63 -26.26
N GLU A 230 11.42 -2.54 -27.06
CA GLU A 230 10.22 -2.27 -27.87
C GLU A 230 8.97 -2.06 -27.01
N LYS A 231 8.91 -2.63 -25.83
CA LYS A 231 7.78 -2.53 -24.89
C LYS A 231 8.28 -2.04 -23.54
N GLU A 232 8.04 -0.77 -23.30
CA GLU A 232 8.29 -0.17 -22.01
C GLU A 232 7.19 -0.54 -21.03
N GLU A 233 7.57 -0.91 -19.79
CA GLU A 233 6.62 -1.19 -18.74
C GLU A 233 7.14 -0.59 -17.44
N TYR A 234 6.48 0.48 -16.95
CA TYR A 234 6.86 1.17 -15.72
C TYR A 234 5.68 1.92 -15.09
N ARG A 235 5.81 2.30 -13.84
CA ARG A 235 4.89 3.21 -13.13
C ARG A 235 5.34 4.64 -13.33
N PHE A 236 4.39 5.55 -13.63
CA PHE A 236 4.61 6.99 -13.73
C PHE A 236 3.62 7.76 -12.84
N VAL A 237 4.14 8.60 -11.96
CA VAL A 237 3.39 9.51 -11.09
C VAL A 237 3.71 10.92 -11.51
N TYR A 238 2.72 11.69 -11.97
CA TYR A 238 2.99 12.90 -12.74
C TYR A 238 2.01 14.04 -12.44
N GLN A 239 2.48 15.25 -12.73
CA GLN A 239 1.67 16.46 -12.95
C GLN A 239 2.00 17.07 -14.31
N GLN A 240 1.12 17.95 -14.78
CA GLN A 240 1.38 18.82 -15.93
C GLN A 240 2.21 20.02 -15.49
N ALA A 241 3.23 20.35 -16.27
CA ALA A 241 4.07 21.52 -16.08
C ALA A 241 4.24 22.29 -17.39
N SER A 242 3.93 23.58 -17.37
CA SER A 242 4.13 24.53 -18.48
C SER A 242 5.15 25.59 -18.09
N GLY A 243 5.85 26.17 -19.07
CA GLY A 243 6.90 27.17 -18.79
C GLY A 243 8.10 26.59 -18.06
N ASP A 244 8.85 27.43 -17.40
CA ASP A 244 10.01 27.01 -16.63
C ASP A 244 9.60 26.41 -15.30
N PHE A 245 10.25 25.31 -14.92
CA PHE A 245 9.91 24.56 -13.72
C PHE A 245 11.13 23.92 -13.06
N ARG A 246 10.95 23.54 -11.81
CA ARG A 246 11.91 22.79 -11.02
C ARG A 246 11.21 21.62 -10.35
N LEU A 247 11.57 20.38 -10.74
CA LEU A 247 11.13 19.14 -10.10
C LEU A 247 12.31 18.56 -9.31
N SER A 248 12.09 18.13 -8.07
CA SER A 248 13.11 17.41 -7.28
C SER A 248 12.50 16.37 -6.36
N ALA A 249 13.25 15.31 -6.07
CA ALA A 249 12.95 14.33 -5.02
C ALA A 249 14.21 13.59 -4.57
N GLU A 250 14.26 13.24 -3.28
CA GLU A 250 15.23 12.30 -2.70
C GLU A 250 14.75 10.87 -2.93
N ILE A 251 15.60 9.97 -3.39
CA ILE A 251 15.32 8.53 -3.40
C ILE A 251 15.93 7.93 -2.13
N ARG A 252 15.08 7.67 -1.13
CA ARG A 252 15.50 7.18 0.19
C ARG A 252 15.80 5.70 0.19
N SER A 253 15.02 4.92 -0.56
CA SER A 253 15.23 3.47 -0.70
C SER A 253 14.76 2.98 -2.07
N LEU A 254 15.44 1.96 -2.57
CA LEU A 254 15.09 1.23 -3.78
C LEU A 254 15.33 -0.25 -3.54
N THR A 255 14.29 -1.07 -3.72
CA THR A 255 14.41 -2.53 -3.62
C THR A 255 15.37 -3.07 -4.67
N ASN A 256 16.37 -3.82 -4.24
CA ASN A 256 17.34 -4.44 -5.15
C ASN A 256 16.88 -5.84 -5.55
N LEU A 257 16.43 -6.00 -6.80
CA LEU A 257 16.14 -7.30 -7.43
C LEU A 257 17.01 -7.54 -8.68
N GLY A 258 18.14 -6.83 -8.79
CA GLY A 258 19.06 -6.93 -9.92
C GLY A 258 19.33 -5.58 -10.59
N GLU A 259 20.31 -5.55 -11.49
CA GLU A 259 20.86 -4.33 -12.07
C GLU A 259 19.89 -3.49 -12.92
N ARG A 260 18.83 -4.10 -13.43
CA ARG A 260 17.85 -3.43 -14.29
C ARG A 260 16.69 -2.76 -13.55
N VAL A 261 16.62 -2.96 -12.22
CA VAL A 261 15.67 -2.21 -11.39
C VAL A 261 16.01 -0.73 -11.48
N ALA A 262 15.00 0.12 -11.63
CA ALA A 262 15.24 1.55 -11.73
C ALA A 262 14.10 2.36 -11.13
N ALA A 263 14.45 3.50 -10.52
CA ALA A 263 13.51 4.50 -10.05
C ALA A 263 14.12 5.90 -10.18
N GLY A 264 13.30 6.92 -10.44
CA GLY A 264 13.83 8.26 -10.62
C GLY A 264 12.81 9.31 -11.00
N LEU A 265 13.28 10.35 -11.67
CA LEU A 265 12.47 11.45 -12.19
C LEU A 265 12.36 11.36 -13.70
N MET A 266 11.21 11.73 -14.23
CA MET A 266 10.94 11.72 -15.66
C MET A 266 10.20 13.01 -16.09
N VAL A 267 10.57 13.47 -17.26
CA VAL A 267 9.84 14.48 -18.05
C VAL A 267 9.40 13.83 -19.35
N ARG A 268 8.09 13.83 -19.61
CA ARG A 268 7.48 13.15 -20.76
C ARG A 268 6.60 14.10 -21.54
N ASP A 269 6.58 13.92 -22.86
CA ASP A 269 5.81 14.79 -23.76
C ASP A 269 4.29 14.59 -23.64
N SER A 270 3.83 13.33 -23.50
CA SER A 270 2.42 12.98 -23.37
C SER A 270 2.25 11.59 -22.77
N LEU A 271 1.00 11.14 -22.58
CA LEU A 271 0.68 9.77 -22.13
C LEU A 271 0.64 8.73 -23.28
N GLU A 272 0.87 9.16 -24.52
CA GLU A 272 0.90 8.22 -25.64
C GLU A 272 2.11 7.27 -25.52
N PRO A 273 1.97 5.97 -25.82
CA PRO A 273 3.04 4.99 -25.67
C PRO A 273 4.33 5.35 -26.38
N GLU A 274 4.25 5.94 -27.59
CA GLU A 274 5.41 6.30 -28.41
C GLU A 274 6.00 7.69 -28.06
N SER A 275 5.42 8.36 -27.07
CA SER A 275 5.85 9.70 -26.68
C SER A 275 7.27 9.75 -26.16
N GLY A 276 8.02 10.78 -26.55
CA GLY A 276 9.36 11.05 -26.07
C GLY A 276 9.41 11.36 -24.56
N TYR A 277 10.53 11.04 -23.94
CA TYR A 277 10.82 11.42 -22.55
C TYR A 277 12.31 11.53 -22.28
N ILE A 278 12.63 12.22 -21.20
CA ILE A 278 13.95 12.27 -20.58
C ILE A 278 13.77 11.84 -19.13
N ALA A 279 14.60 10.91 -18.65
CA ALA A 279 14.57 10.47 -17.27
C ALA A 279 15.97 10.40 -16.67
N VAL A 280 16.06 10.69 -15.37
CA VAL A 280 17.22 10.36 -14.54
C VAL A 280 16.81 9.23 -13.61
N LEU A 281 17.49 8.10 -13.70
CA LEU A 281 17.16 6.86 -13.05
C LEU A 281 18.28 6.42 -12.11
N LEU A 282 17.94 6.09 -10.88
CA LEU A 282 18.78 5.38 -9.94
C LEU A 282 18.61 3.87 -10.13
N HIS A 283 19.71 3.16 -10.24
CA HIS A 283 19.80 1.70 -10.20
C HIS A 283 20.43 1.23 -8.89
N PRO A 284 20.38 -0.06 -8.54
CA PRO A 284 21.14 -0.60 -7.42
C PRO A 284 22.62 -0.25 -7.47
N TYR A 285 23.26 -0.24 -6.31
CA TYR A 285 24.69 0.09 -6.14
C TYR A 285 25.06 1.54 -6.52
N SER A 286 24.12 2.48 -6.28
CA SER A 286 24.32 3.93 -6.52
C SER A 286 24.60 4.32 -7.97
N LYS A 287 24.44 3.42 -8.93
CA LYS A 287 24.54 3.74 -10.35
C LYS A 287 23.36 4.57 -10.80
N ALA A 288 23.58 5.62 -11.54
CA ALA A 288 22.53 6.42 -12.14
C ALA A 288 22.75 6.65 -13.62
N GLN A 289 21.64 6.77 -14.35
CA GLN A 289 21.63 6.99 -15.80
C GLN A 289 20.71 8.15 -16.14
N VAL A 290 21.13 8.98 -17.08
CA VAL A 290 20.23 9.87 -17.83
C VAL A 290 19.90 9.18 -19.14
N ILE A 291 18.62 8.96 -19.37
CA ILE A 291 18.13 8.31 -20.59
C ILE A 291 17.19 9.25 -21.35
N ILE A 292 17.13 9.07 -22.66
CA ILE A 292 16.18 9.74 -23.55
C ILE A 292 15.48 8.72 -24.41
N ARG A 293 14.17 8.92 -24.64
CA ARG A 293 13.40 8.22 -25.66
C ARG A 293 13.04 9.19 -26.78
N ARG A 294 13.38 8.82 -28.00
CA ARG A 294 13.01 9.53 -29.24
C ARG A 294 12.67 8.51 -30.32
N ASP A 295 11.59 8.76 -31.06
CA ASP A 295 11.17 7.93 -32.19
C ASP A 295 11.11 6.42 -31.85
N GLY A 296 10.57 6.10 -30.66
CA GLY A 296 10.45 4.72 -30.16
C GLY A 296 11.72 4.08 -29.62
N ASN A 297 12.87 4.74 -29.71
CA ASN A 297 14.17 4.22 -29.24
C ASN A 297 14.62 4.89 -27.96
N THR A 298 15.20 4.13 -27.05
CA THR A 298 15.74 4.63 -25.79
C THR A 298 17.27 4.56 -25.81
N GLU A 299 17.93 5.68 -25.50
CA GLU A 299 19.38 5.84 -25.45
C GLU A 299 19.84 6.28 -24.05
N ILE A 300 20.97 5.78 -23.60
CA ILE A 300 21.66 6.25 -22.40
C ILE A 300 22.56 7.41 -22.80
N LEU A 301 22.24 8.61 -22.29
CA LEU A 301 23.00 9.81 -22.57
C LEU A 301 24.19 10.01 -21.62
N LYS A 302 24.05 9.56 -20.38
CA LYS A 302 25.09 9.65 -19.35
C LYS A 302 24.90 8.62 -18.26
N GLU A 303 26.02 8.09 -17.76
CA GLU A 303 26.09 7.25 -16.55
C GLU A 303 26.96 7.93 -15.51
N PHE A 304 26.60 7.81 -14.23
CA PHE A 304 27.35 8.40 -13.12
C PHE A 304 27.05 7.71 -11.80
N ASP A 305 27.91 7.95 -10.80
CA ASP A 305 27.67 7.54 -9.41
C ASP A 305 26.84 8.61 -8.69
N ALA A 306 25.65 8.22 -8.25
CA ALA A 306 24.75 9.12 -7.53
C ALA A 306 24.97 9.12 -6.01
N GLY A 307 25.76 8.19 -5.47
CA GLY A 307 25.92 8.00 -4.03
C GLY A 307 24.71 7.37 -3.37
N GLU A 308 24.75 7.28 -2.05
CA GLU A 308 23.64 6.81 -1.26
C GLU A 308 22.56 7.90 -1.11
N ARG A 309 21.30 7.52 -1.22
CA ARG A 309 20.14 8.41 -1.03
C ARG A 309 20.24 9.72 -1.84
N PRO A 310 20.42 9.66 -3.17
CA PRO A 310 20.57 10.85 -3.99
C PRO A 310 19.28 11.67 -4.03
N CYS A 311 19.42 12.98 -4.11
CA CYS A 311 18.35 13.87 -4.51
C CYS A 311 18.54 14.26 -5.97
N PHE A 312 17.60 13.88 -6.84
CA PHE A 312 17.61 14.29 -8.25
C PHE A 312 16.77 15.54 -8.48
N GLY A 313 17.18 16.33 -9.45
CA GLY A 313 16.45 17.49 -9.95
C GLY A 313 16.36 17.51 -11.47
N LEU A 314 15.19 17.89 -11.98
CA LEU A 314 14.93 18.20 -13.38
C LEU A 314 14.43 19.64 -13.47
N ASN A 315 15.28 20.52 -13.98
CA ASN A 315 14.97 21.96 -14.08
C ASN A 315 14.89 22.36 -15.55
N ARG A 316 13.74 22.86 -15.99
CA ARG A 316 13.62 23.54 -17.28
C ARG A 316 13.75 25.04 -17.06
N ALA A 317 14.69 25.67 -17.73
CA ALA A 317 14.85 27.12 -17.75
C ALA A 317 15.30 27.56 -19.15
N ALA A 318 14.62 28.56 -19.70
CA ALA A 318 14.93 29.15 -21.02
C ALA A 318 15.09 28.12 -22.15
N GLY A 319 14.33 27.02 -22.13
CA GLY A 319 14.40 25.94 -23.13
C GLY A 319 15.53 24.95 -22.94
N VAL A 320 16.23 24.99 -21.80
CA VAL A 320 17.22 24.00 -21.41
C VAL A 320 16.70 23.16 -20.27
N LEU A 321 16.66 21.84 -20.40
CA LEU A 321 16.42 20.91 -19.30
C LEU A 321 17.76 20.49 -18.70
N THR A 322 17.96 20.83 -17.44
CA THR A 322 19.14 20.48 -16.67
C THR A 322 18.80 19.37 -15.68
N VAL A 323 19.51 18.24 -15.78
CA VAL A 323 19.52 17.19 -14.76
C VAL A 323 20.51 17.59 -13.68
N ARG A 324 20.08 17.58 -12.43
CA ARG A 324 20.88 17.94 -11.26
C ARG A 324 20.90 16.80 -10.24
N LEU A 325 21.99 16.74 -9.49
CA LEU A 325 22.23 15.81 -8.41
C LEU A 325 22.62 16.60 -7.15
N ALA A 326 22.03 16.25 -6.01
CA ALA A 326 22.57 16.59 -4.70
C ALA A 326 22.82 15.29 -3.93
N LYS A 327 24.05 15.03 -3.54
CA LYS A 327 24.40 13.96 -2.60
C LYS A 327 24.15 14.44 -1.17
N GLN A 328 23.87 13.52 -0.25
CA GLN A 328 23.52 13.87 1.13
C GLN A 328 24.46 14.91 1.73
N GLY A 329 23.92 16.05 2.17
CA GLY A 329 24.68 17.16 2.75
C GLY A 329 25.53 17.99 1.79
N ARG A 330 25.38 17.83 0.48
CA ARG A 330 26.10 18.59 -0.56
C ARG A 330 25.18 19.52 -1.35
N GLU A 331 25.79 20.50 -2.02
CA GLU A 331 25.10 21.40 -2.93
C GLU A 331 24.65 20.70 -4.21
N TRP A 332 23.69 21.33 -4.92
CA TRP A 332 23.19 20.87 -6.19
C TRP A 332 24.21 21.05 -7.32
N GLU A 333 24.60 19.98 -7.95
CA GLU A 333 25.50 19.97 -9.10
C GLU A 333 24.75 19.65 -10.38
N PRO A 334 24.99 20.38 -11.51
CA PRO A 334 24.46 20.00 -12.81
C PRO A 334 25.19 18.74 -13.33
N VAL A 335 24.42 17.72 -13.70
CA VAL A 335 24.96 16.46 -14.22
C VAL A 335 24.88 16.41 -15.74
N PHE A 336 23.77 16.88 -16.31
CA PHE A 336 23.53 16.82 -17.75
C PHE A 336 22.59 17.96 -18.19
N GLN A 337 22.74 18.40 -19.44
CA GLN A 337 21.89 19.44 -20.04
C GLN A 337 21.48 19.07 -21.46
N ILE A 338 20.26 19.42 -21.84
CA ILE A 338 19.72 19.18 -23.16
C ILE A 338 18.71 20.27 -23.55
N GLN A 339 18.69 20.64 -24.84
CA GLN A 339 17.70 21.55 -25.38
C GLN A 339 16.32 20.88 -25.47
N VAL A 340 15.29 21.56 -25.00
CA VAL A 340 13.89 21.15 -25.06
C VAL A 340 13.01 22.33 -25.47
N SER A 341 11.81 22.07 -25.97
CA SER A 341 10.88 23.15 -26.32
C SER A 341 10.48 23.96 -25.08
N LYS A 342 10.52 25.30 -25.20
CA LYS A 342 10.05 26.22 -24.14
C LYS A 342 8.52 26.20 -23.99
N GLU A 343 7.81 26.08 -25.10
CA GLU A 343 6.35 26.29 -25.19
C GLU A 343 5.55 25.03 -24.88
N LYS A 344 6.20 23.85 -24.88
CA LYS A 344 5.55 22.56 -24.71
C LYS A 344 5.13 22.34 -23.26
N GLU A 345 3.86 22.04 -23.07
CA GLU A 345 3.40 21.46 -21.81
C GLU A 345 3.96 20.05 -21.68
N LEU A 346 4.50 19.70 -20.51
CA LEU A 346 5.15 18.45 -20.24
C LEU A 346 4.50 17.76 -19.04
N LEU A 347 4.58 16.43 -19.02
CA LEU A 347 4.26 15.61 -17.86
C LEU A 347 5.55 15.38 -17.08
N VAL A 348 5.57 15.78 -15.82
CA VAL A 348 6.78 15.71 -14.99
C VAL A 348 6.51 14.95 -13.70
N GLY A 349 7.42 14.09 -13.27
CA GLY A 349 7.17 13.33 -12.06
C GLY A 349 8.12 12.20 -11.73
N LEU A 350 7.62 11.26 -10.92
CA LEU A 350 8.34 10.10 -10.41
C LEU A 350 8.08 8.88 -11.28
N THR A 351 9.09 8.04 -11.44
CA THR A 351 8.93 6.78 -12.18
C THR A 351 9.69 5.64 -11.53
N ALA A 352 9.21 4.39 -11.71
CA ALA A 352 9.85 3.19 -11.22
C ALA A 352 9.46 1.95 -12.03
N ALA A 353 10.39 0.99 -12.16
CA ALA A 353 10.19 -0.31 -12.80
C ALA A 353 11.01 -1.40 -12.14
N SER A 354 10.48 -2.63 -12.13
CA SER A 354 11.13 -3.79 -11.50
C SER A 354 12.10 -4.56 -12.42
N SER A 355 12.09 -4.27 -13.70
CA SER A 355 12.71 -5.10 -14.77
C SER A 355 12.09 -6.48 -14.99
N HIS A 356 10.97 -6.76 -14.31
CA HIS A 356 10.24 -8.03 -14.43
C HIS A 356 8.74 -7.78 -14.49
N THR A 357 8.03 -8.51 -15.34
CA THR A 357 6.59 -8.36 -15.56
C THR A 357 5.71 -8.90 -14.43
N ILE A 358 6.28 -9.71 -13.53
CA ILE A 358 5.55 -10.40 -12.46
C ILE A 358 6.01 -10.07 -11.04
N THR A 359 7.12 -9.32 -10.92
CA THR A 359 7.73 -8.98 -9.63
C THR A 359 7.63 -7.48 -9.40
N TYR A 360 7.37 -7.07 -8.15
CA TYR A 360 7.36 -5.67 -7.75
C TYR A 360 8.63 -5.29 -7.04
N ILE A 361 9.02 -4.04 -7.26
CA ILE A 361 9.95 -3.31 -6.41
C ILE A 361 9.22 -2.26 -5.60
N THR A 362 9.85 -1.78 -4.56
CA THR A 362 9.43 -0.58 -3.82
C THR A 362 10.50 0.49 -3.96
N ALA A 363 10.11 1.66 -4.42
CA ALA A 363 10.92 2.87 -4.44
C ALA A 363 10.28 3.91 -3.53
N GLU A 364 11.05 4.45 -2.58
CA GLU A 364 10.59 5.43 -1.62
C GLU A 364 11.20 6.79 -1.93
N PHE A 365 10.35 7.77 -2.25
CA PHE A 365 10.69 9.14 -2.59
C PHE A 365 10.27 10.09 -1.48
N HIS A 366 11.16 11.01 -1.12
CA HIS A 366 10.91 12.08 -0.17
C HIS A 366 11.27 13.44 -0.75
N GLN A 367 10.90 14.53 -0.05
CA GLN A 367 11.17 15.90 -0.45
C GLN A 367 10.72 16.20 -1.89
N LEU A 368 9.62 15.56 -2.33
CA LEU A 368 9.05 15.76 -3.66
C LEU A 368 8.53 17.20 -3.79
N ARG A 369 9.11 17.94 -4.69
CA ARG A 369 8.74 19.33 -4.96
C ARG A 369 8.63 19.59 -6.46
N LEU A 370 7.55 20.20 -6.86
CA LEU A 370 7.37 20.79 -8.19
C LEU A 370 7.03 22.27 -8.01
N ALA A 371 7.85 23.13 -8.56
CA ALA A 371 7.66 24.58 -8.52
C ALA A 371 7.81 25.18 -9.92
N LYS A 372 6.98 26.17 -10.25
CA LYS A 372 7.21 27.05 -11.40
C LYS A 372 8.37 27.97 -11.08
N ILE A 373 9.22 28.25 -12.04
CA ILE A 373 10.20 29.31 -11.98
C ILE A 373 9.51 30.52 -12.61
N GLU A 374 9.17 31.53 -11.78
CA GLU A 374 8.70 32.82 -12.28
C GLU A 374 9.91 33.54 -12.88
N GLU A 375 9.76 34.15 -14.06
CA GLU A 375 10.76 35.07 -14.59
C GLU A 375 10.87 36.22 -13.58
N GLU A 376 12.03 36.34 -12.91
CA GLU A 376 12.36 37.59 -12.25
C GLU A 376 12.40 38.65 -13.36
N ILE A 377 11.39 39.51 -13.40
CA ILE A 377 11.38 40.69 -14.23
C ILE A 377 12.52 41.59 -13.73
N LEU A 378 13.64 41.57 -14.46
CA LEU A 378 14.78 42.47 -14.25
C LEU A 378 14.35 43.91 -14.66
#